data_645b3d189e6ab93a3f0505906eba5794
#
_entry.id   645b3d189e6ab93a3f0505906eba5794
#
_cell.length_a   1.000
_cell.length_b   1.000
_cell.length_c   1.000
_cell.angle_alpha   90.00
_cell.angle_beta   90.00
_cell.angle_gamma   90.00
#
_symmetry.space_group_name_H-M   'P 1'
#
loop_
_entity.id
_entity.type
_entity.pdbx_description
1 polymer ?
#
loop_
_entity_poly.entity_id
_entity_poly.type
_entity_poly.pdbx_seq_one_letter_code
_entity_poly.pdbx_strand_id
1 'polypeptide(L)'
;MIHLGFQPKKTMGIAQRLYQEGLITYMRTDSIRLSDNAIKASRDYISENFSSKHLPPQPNLYGDTKNAQAAHEAIRPSGDKFITPEELLSTHKEDSDEYKLYKLIFNTTVASQMTDAQGITKTIEIEVTDPEYSSLTLSISGTTWTFGGYRDLIKDATEKSQELPDLKENDE
;
A
#
# COMPACT_ATOMS: atom_id res chain seq x y z
N MET A 1 2.37 -3.41 -12.85
CA MET A 1 3.53 -4.33 -13.00
C MET A 1 4.43 -4.36 -11.75
N ILE A 2 4.38 -3.33 -10.91
CA ILE A 2 5.36 -3.15 -9.81
C ILE A 2 5.25 -4.25 -8.74
N HIS A 3 4.04 -4.62 -8.31
CA HIS A 3 3.86 -5.54 -7.19
C HIS A 3 3.90 -7.04 -7.56
N LEU A 4 3.24 -7.44 -8.64
CA LEU A 4 3.09 -8.86 -9.00
C LEU A 4 3.82 -9.25 -10.31
N GLY A 5 4.38 -8.29 -11.04
CA GLY A 5 5.03 -8.53 -12.32
C GLY A 5 4.09 -8.98 -13.46
N PHE A 6 2.77 -8.91 -13.26
CA PHE A 6 1.81 -9.34 -14.27
C PHE A 6 1.68 -8.33 -15.41
N GLN A 7 1.52 -8.85 -16.63
CA GLN A 7 1.18 -8.02 -17.78
C GLN A 7 -0.26 -7.50 -17.66
N PRO A 8 -0.59 -6.29 -18.16
CA PRO A 8 -1.92 -5.68 -18.02
C PRO A 8 -3.07 -6.59 -18.48
N LYS A 9 -2.91 -7.28 -19.63
CA LYS A 9 -3.92 -8.21 -20.14
C LYS A 9 -4.17 -9.38 -19.18
N LYS A 10 -3.10 -9.93 -18.59
CA LYS A 10 -3.18 -11.01 -17.61
C LYS A 10 -3.88 -10.53 -16.35
N THR A 11 -3.50 -9.36 -15.81
CA THR A 11 -4.12 -8.76 -14.62
C THR A 11 -5.62 -8.57 -14.82
N MET A 12 -6.05 -8.00 -15.95
CA MET A 12 -7.47 -7.80 -16.25
C MET A 12 -8.24 -9.12 -16.37
N GLY A 13 -7.63 -10.16 -16.95
CA GLY A 13 -8.26 -11.48 -17.02
C GLY A 13 -8.46 -12.13 -15.65
N ILE A 14 -7.48 -11.98 -14.74
CA ILE A 14 -7.57 -12.48 -13.37
C ILE A 14 -8.62 -11.66 -12.59
N ALA A 15 -8.59 -10.34 -12.68
CA ALA A 15 -9.56 -9.47 -12.02
C ALA A 15 -11.01 -9.77 -12.46
N GLN A 16 -11.21 -10.07 -13.75
CA GLN A 16 -12.52 -10.46 -14.25
C GLN A 16 -13.01 -11.80 -13.65
N ARG A 17 -12.14 -12.77 -13.45
CA ARG A 17 -12.51 -14.02 -12.76
C ARG A 17 -12.88 -13.76 -11.30
N LEU A 18 -12.05 -13.04 -10.57
CA LEU A 18 -12.36 -12.66 -9.16
C LEU A 18 -13.69 -11.90 -9.04
N TYR A 19 -14.02 -11.04 -9.99
CA TYR A 19 -15.31 -10.38 -10.05
C TYR A 19 -16.47 -11.36 -10.32
N GLN A 20 -16.30 -12.28 -11.27
CA GLN A 20 -17.31 -13.30 -11.59
C GLN A 20 -17.55 -14.28 -10.44
N GLU A 21 -16.54 -14.54 -9.61
CA GLU A 21 -16.63 -15.32 -8.38
C GLU A 21 -17.23 -14.52 -7.20
N GLY A 22 -17.52 -13.24 -7.41
CA GLY A 22 -18.07 -12.36 -6.37
C GLY A 22 -17.06 -11.95 -5.30
N LEU A 23 -15.77 -12.11 -5.55
CA LEU A 23 -14.69 -11.81 -4.58
C LEU A 23 -14.31 -10.35 -4.55
N ILE A 24 -14.42 -9.62 -5.67
CA ILE A 24 -14.10 -8.20 -5.76
C ILE A 24 -15.24 -7.42 -6.45
N THR A 25 -15.23 -6.10 -6.29
CA THR A 25 -16.07 -5.17 -7.05
C THR A 25 -15.67 -5.13 -8.52
N TYR A 26 -16.48 -4.47 -9.35
CA TYR A 26 -16.22 -4.39 -10.79
C TYR A 26 -14.88 -3.71 -11.08
N MET A 27 -14.02 -4.39 -11.84
CA MET A 27 -12.62 -3.99 -12.06
C MET A 27 -12.42 -2.87 -13.09
N ARG A 28 -13.46 -2.49 -13.85
CA ARG A 28 -13.37 -1.37 -14.80
C ARG A 28 -14.03 -0.15 -14.17
N THR A 29 -13.27 0.59 -13.39
CA THR A 29 -13.70 1.79 -12.68
C THR A 29 -12.63 2.86 -12.77
N ASP A 30 -13.06 4.10 -12.68
CA ASP A 30 -12.24 5.30 -12.55
C ASP A 30 -12.40 5.95 -11.16
N SER A 31 -13.26 5.38 -10.30
CA SER A 31 -13.50 5.85 -8.95
C SER A 31 -12.47 5.31 -7.97
N ILE A 32 -12.04 6.15 -7.05
CA ILE A 32 -11.20 5.79 -5.89
C ILE A 32 -12.00 5.79 -4.58
N ARG A 33 -13.32 6.00 -4.65
CA ARG A 33 -14.20 6.06 -3.50
C ARG A 33 -14.49 4.67 -2.96
N LEU A 34 -14.51 4.53 -1.64
CA LEU A 34 -15.04 3.37 -0.93
C LEU A 34 -16.44 3.70 -0.41
N SER A 35 -17.36 2.72 -0.44
CA SER A 35 -18.65 2.83 0.24
C SER A 35 -18.46 2.79 1.76
N ASP A 36 -19.48 3.26 2.50
CA ASP A 36 -19.48 3.24 3.96
C ASP A 36 -19.33 1.81 4.51
N ASN A 37 -19.93 0.81 3.86
CA ASN A 37 -19.80 -0.59 4.23
C ASN A 37 -18.35 -1.09 4.05
N ALA A 38 -17.68 -0.70 2.97
CA ALA A 38 -16.30 -1.08 2.72
C ALA A 38 -15.33 -0.41 3.71
N ILE A 39 -15.57 0.86 4.03
CA ILE A 39 -14.84 1.58 5.06
C ILE A 39 -15.01 0.87 6.40
N LYS A 40 -16.26 0.56 6.77
CA LYS A 40 -16.54 -0.16 8.02
C LYS A 40 -15.84 -1.52 8.06
N ALA A 41 -15.97 -2.35 7.01
CA ALA A 41 -15.34 -3.67 6.95
C ALA A 41 -13.80 -3.59 7.09
N SER A 42 -13.17 -2.62 6.41
CA SER A 42 -11.72 -2.39 6.55
C SER A 42 -11.33 -2.00 7.98
N ARG A 43 -12.09 -1.10 8.60
CA ARG A 43 -11.82 -0.61 9.96
C ARG A 43 -12.06 -1.67 11.02
N ASP A 44 -13.09 -2.51 10.86
CA ASP A 44 -13.34 -3.66 11.72
C ASP A 44 -12.16 -4.64 11.66
N TYR A 45 -11.68 -4.98 10.46
CA TYR A 45 -10.50 -5.83 10.27
C TYR A 45 -9.24 -5.22 10.95
N ILE A 46 -9.00 -3.93 10.80
CA ILE A 46 -7.86 -3.26 11.44
C ILE A 46 -7.97 -3.35 12.96
N SER A 47 -9.14 -3.12 13.53
CA SER A 47 -9.34 -3.15 14.98
C SER A 47 -9.17 -4.55 15.58
N GLU A 48 -9.48 -5.60 14.81
CA GLU A 48 -9.37 -7.00 15.22
C GLU A 48 -7.93 -7.55 15.11
N ASN A 49 -7.14 -7.04 14.16
CA ASN A 49 -5.85 -7.65 13.79
C ASN A 49 -4.63 -6.77 14.10
N PHE A 50 -4.82 -5.50 14.43
CA PHE A 50 -3.74 -4.54 14.68
C PHE A 50 -3.96 -3.78 16.01
N SER A 51 -2.92 -3.09 16.46
CA SER A 51 -3.05 -2.23 17.63
C SER A 51 -3.93 -0.99 17.36
N SER A 52 -4.50 -0.40 18.40
CA SER A 52 -5.32 0.81 18.29
C SER A 52 -4.62 1.99 17.59
N LYS A 53 -3.28 2.02 17.58
CA LYS A 53 -2.50 3.04 16.87
C LYS A 53 -2.63 2.96 15.34
N HIS A 54 -2.96 1.77 14.80
CA HIS A 54 -3.12 1.57 13.36
C HIS A 54 -4.47 2.05 12.82
N LEU A 55 -5.44 2.32 13.71
CA LEU A 55 -6.78 2.76 13.33
C LEU A 55 -6.92 4.27 13.60
N PRO A 56 -6.94 5.12 12.55
CA PRO A 56 -7.12 6.56 12.74
C PRO A 56 -8.51 6.85 13.33
N PRO A 57 -8.67 7.93 14.13
CA PRO A 57 -9.94 8.27 14.77
C PRO A 57 -11.10 8.46 13.78
N GLN A 58 -10.80 9.01 12.61
CA GLN A 58 -11.75 9.21 11.53
C GLN A 58 -11.39 8.34 10.32
N PRO A 59 -12.38 7.89 9.52
CA PRO A 59 -12.11 7.21 8.28
C PRO A 59 -11.29 8.08 7.30
N ASN A 60 -10.41 7.46 6.56
CA ASN A 60 -9.76 8.11 5.43
C ASN A 60 -10.74 8.13 4.25
N LEU A 61 -11.12 9.34 3.80
CA LEU A 61 -12.04 9.54 2.69
C LEU A 61 -11.25 9.95 1.44
N TYR A 62 -11.52 9.27 0.34
CA TYR A 62 -10.95 9.59 -0.96
C TYR A 62 -12.05 10.16 -1.84
N GLY A 63 -11.81 11.36 -2.39
CA GLY A 63 -12.74 12.02 -3.28
C GLY A 63 -12.77 11.37 -4.65
N ASP A 64 -13.92 11.46 -5.32
CA ASP A 64 -14.00 11.12 -6.74
C ASP A 64 -13.26 12.16 -7.58
N THR A 65 -12.65 11.71 -8.67
CA THR A 65 -12.19 12.64 -9.71
C THR A 65 -13.39 13.38 -10.30
N LYS A 66 -13.21 14.62 -10.74
CA LYS A 66 -14.31 15.49 -11.25
C LYS A 66 -15.16 14.83 -12.36
N ASN A 67 -14.65 13.78 -12.99
CA ASN A 67 -15.30 13.06 -14.09
C ASN A 67 -15.75 11.63 -13.71
N ALA A 68 -15.56 11.18 -12.47
CA ALA A 68 -15.98 9.84 -12.04
C ALA A 68 -17.50 9.77 -11.96
N GLN A 69 -18.10 8.72 -12.50
CA GLN A 69 -19.54 8.48 -12.35
C GLN A 69 -19.83 8.15 -10.88
N ALA A 70 -20.73 8.90 -10.27
CA ALA A 70 -21.06 8.81 -8.83
C ALA A 70 -21.50 7.41 -8.37
N ALA A 71 -21.87 6.52 -9.30
CA ALA A 71 -22.27 5.14 -9.01
C ALA A 71 -21.09 4.14 -8.92
N HIS A 72 -19.87 4.55 -9.31
CA HIS A 72 -18.73 3.66 -9.32
C HIS A 72 -17.98 3.70 -7.97
N GLU A 73 -17.51 2.54 -7.55
CA GLU A 73 -16.59 2.37 -6.41
C GLU A 73 -15.19 1.99 -6.89
N ALA A 74 -14.21 2.12 -6.00
CA ALA A 74 -12.88 1.55 -6.19
C ALA A 74 -12.92 0.02 -6.31
N ILE A 75 -11.88 -0.58 -6.88
CA ILE A 75 -11.69 -2.02 -6.84
C ILE A 75 -11.35 -2.41 -5.40
N ARG A 76 -12.18 -3.26 -4.79
CA ARG A 76 -12.06 -3.71 -3.40
C ARG A 76 -12.61 -5.13 -3.22
N PRO A 77 -12.34 -5.82 -2.12
CA PRO A 77 -13.07 -7.03 -1.77
C PRO A 77 -14.58 -6.77 -1.68
N SER A 78 -15.38 -7.73 -2.13
CA SER A 78 -16.84 -7.63 -2.13
C SER A 78 -17.43 -7.87 -0.73
N GLY A 79 -18.71 -7.48 -0.57
CA GLY A 79 -19.49 -7.72 0.64
C GLY A 79 -19.28 -6.67 1.74
N ASP A 80 -20.03 -6.87 2.83
CA ASP A 80 -20.01 -6.03 4.04
C ASP A 80 -19.00 -6.56 5.08
N LYS A 81 -18.56 -7.80 4.92
CA LYS A 81 -17.41 -8.41 5.59
C LYS A 81 -16.52 -9.01 4.52
N PHE A 82 -15.27 -8.63 4.49
CA PHE A 82 -14.32 -9.12 3.50
C PHE A 82 -13.90 -10.56 3.83
N ILE A 83 -13.82 -11.40 2.81
CA ILE A 83 -13.11 -12.68 2.90
C ILE A 83 -11.63 -12.35 3.10
N THR A 84 -11.01 -12.84 4.16
CA THR A 84 -9.57 -12.61 4.37
C THR A 84 -8.74 -13.46 3.41
N PRO A 85 -7.49 -13.06 3.12
CA PRO A 85 -6.60 -13.91 2.31
C PRO A 85 -6.45 -15.33 2.88
N GLU A 86 -6.46 -15.48 4.20
CA GLU A 86 -6.39 -16.79 4.89
C GLU A 86 -7.64 -17.62 4.64
N GLU A 87 -8.83 -17.02 4.72
CA GLU A 87 -10.10 -17.69 4.41
C GLU A 87 -10.17 -18.11 2.94
N LEU A 88 -9.60 -17.29 2.02
CA LEU A 88 -9.58 -17.61 0.59
C LEU A 88 -8.76 -18.86 0.26
N LEU A 89 -7.80 -19.23 1.10
CA LEU A 89 -7.02 -20.47 0.92
C LEU A 89 -7.87 -21.74 0.97
N SER A 90 -9.11 -21.67 1.47
CA SER A 90 -10.05 -22.79 1.42
C SER A 90 -10.49 -23.15 -0.01
N THR A 91 -10.42 -22.22 -0.94
CA THR A 91 -10.85 -22.36 -2.34
C THR A 91 -9.77 -22.09 -3.37
N HIS A 92 -8.76 -21.31 -3.02
CA HIS A 92 -7.67 -20.91 -3.91
C HIS A 92 -6.31 -21.30 -3.33
N LYS A 93 -5.40 -21.73 -4.19
CA LYS A 93 -4.03 -22.03 -3.77
C LYS A 93 -3.23 -20.74 -3.57
N GLU A 94 -2.33 -20.72 -2.60
CA GLU A 94 -1.50 -19.56 -2.26
C GLU A 94 -0.61 -19.08 -3.42
N ASP A 95 -0.16 -19.99 -4.27
CA ASP A 95 0.67 -19.70 -5.44
C ASP A 95 -0.14 -19.28 -6.68
N SER A 96 -1.47 -19.37 -6.65
CA SER A 96 -2.34 -18.98 -7.76
C SER A 96 -2.30 -17.48 -8.02
N ASP A 97 -2.47 -17.09 -9.27
CA ASP A 97 -2.50 -15.69 -9.68
C ASP A 97 -3.73 -14.96 -9.09
N GLU A 98 -4.85 -15.67 -8.96
CA GLU A 98 -6.09 -15.19 -8.35
C GLU A 98 -5.86 -14.81 -6.88
N TYR A 99 -5.26 -15.70 -6.10
CA TYR A 99 -4.95 -15.43 -4.70
C TYR A 99 -4.00 -14.23 -4.54
N LYS A 100 -2.92 -14.19 -5.34
CA LYS A 100 -1.95 -13.08 -5.30
C LYS A 100 -2.60 -11.72 -5.61
N LEU A 101 -3.46 -11.69 -6.64
CA LEU A 101 -4.14 -10.44 -6.99
C LEU A 101 -5.19 -10.06 -5.94
N TYR A 102 -5.97 -11.04 -5.44
CA TYR A 102 -6.93 -10.78 -4.37
C TYR A 102 -6.26 -10.24 -3.11
N LYS A 103 -5.18 -10.89 -2.66
CA LYS A 103 -4.39 -10.46 -1.50
C LYS A 103 -3.86 -9.02 -1.67
N LEU A 104 -3.39 -8.67 -2.86
CA LEU A 104 -2.97 -7.30 -3.16
C LEU A 104 -4.13 -6.31 -3.03
N ILE A 105 -5.30 -6.63 -3.62
CA ILE A 105 -6.50 -5.78 -3.53
C ILE A 105 -6.96 -5.65 -2.09
N PHE A 106 -7.06 -6.75 -1.35
CA PHE A 106 -7.43 -6.77 0.06
C PHE A 106 -6.50 -5.89 0.90
N ASN A 107 -5.20 -6.14 0.83
CA ASN A 107 -4.22 -5.40 1.60
C ASN A 107 -4.25 -3.91 1.26
N THR A 108 -4.35 -3.53 -0.02
CA THR A 108 -4.41 -2.14 -0.44
C THR A 108 -5.67 -1.45 0.08
N THR A 109 -6.83 -2.14 0.02
CA THR A 109 -8.09 -1.61 0.53
C THR A 109 -8.03 -1.38 2.04
N VAL A 110 -7.58 -2.37 2.80
CA VAL A 110 -7.47 -2.25 4.27
C VAL A 110 -6.44 -1.19 4.65
N ALA A 111 -5.26 -1.20 4.03
CA ALA A 111 -4.20 -0.22 4.29
C ALA A 111 -4.63 1.22 4.01
N SER A 112 -5.52 1.43 3.04
CA SER A 112 -6.07 2.77 2.76
C SER A 112 -6.82 3.37 3.97
N GLN A 113 -7.29 2.53 4.90
CA GLN A 113 -7.99 2.93 6.11
C GLN A 113 -7.10 2.90 7.37
N MET A 114 -5.80 2.61 7.22
CA MET A 114 -4.84 2.59 8.32
C MET A 114 -4.18 3.96 8.55
N THR A 115 -3.58 4.11 9.71
CA THR A 115 -2.72 5.26 10.06
C THR A 115 -1.45 5.23 9.22
N ASP A 116 -0.96 6.41 8.84
CA ASP A 116 0.30 6.56 8.12
C ASP A 116 1.49 6.01 8.90
N ALA A 117 2.48 5.51 8.18
CA ALA A 117 3.78 5.17 8.76
C ALA A 117 4.51 6.43 9.22
N GLN A 118 5.29 6.31 10.30
CA GLN A 118 6.10 7.41 10.83
C GLN A 118 7.57 6.98 10.84
N GLY A 119 8.44 7.89 10.45
CA GLY A 119 9.87 7.63 10.41
C GLY A 119 10.70 8.91 10.49
N ILE A 120 12.00 8.71 10.69
CA ILE A 120 13.00 9.78 10.69
C ILE A 120 13.88 9.58 9.47
N THR A 121 13.92 10.59 8.60
CA THR A 121 14.82 10.60 7.45
C THR A 121 16.08 11.36 7.82
N LYS A 122 17.23 10.70 7.67
CA LYS A 122 18.56 11.29 7.80
C LYS A 122 19.13 11.52 6.40
N THR A 123 19.68 12.70 6.17
CA THR A 123 20.39 13.02 4.94
C THR A 123 21.82 13.41 5.29
N ILE A 124 22.78 12.83 4.58
CA ILE A 124 24.20 13.17 4.65
C ILE A 124 24.58 13.84 3.36
N GLU A 125 25.14 15.04 3.46
CA GLU A 125 25.69 15.80 2.35
C GLU A 125 27.22 15.86 2.50
N ILE A 126 27.91 15.52 1.44
CA ILE A 126 29.38 15.52 1.37
C ILE A 126 29.78 16.53 0.32
N GLU A 127 30.50 17.56 0.72
CA GLU A 127 31.08 18.53 -0.19
C GLU A 127 32.45 18.05 -0.66
N VAL A 128 32.66 18.07 -1.97
CA VAL A 128 33.97 17.81 -2.57
C VAL A 128 34.77 19.09 -2.62
N THR A 129 35.88 19.11 -1.88
CA THR A 129 36.78 20.29 -1.76
C THR A 129 37.93 20.26 -2.75
N ASP A 130 37.80 19.62 -3.89
CA ASP A 130 38.80 19.61 -4.95
C ASP A 130 38.71 20.92 -5.77
N PRO A 131 39.83 21.62 -6.06
CA PRO A 131 39.82 22.84 -6.85
C PRO A 131 39.25 22.71 -8.26
N GLU A 132 39.32 21.53 -8.88
CA GLU A 132 38.75 21.24 -10.19
C GLU A 132 37.23 20.97 -10.12
N TYR A 133 36.70 20.54 -8.94
CA TYR A 133 35.32 20.13 -8.74
C TYR A 133 34.60 21.02 -7.69
N SER A 134 34.93 22.30 -7.65
CA SER A 134 34.57 23.29 -6.61
C SER A 134 33.06 23.48 -6.32
N SER A 135 32.16 22.69 -6.94
CA SER A 135 30.71 22.78 -6.71
C SER A 135 30.00 21.38 -6.67
N LEU A 136 30.74 20.30 -6.45
CA LEU A 136 30.14 18.97 -6.41
C LEU A 136 29.73 18.63 -4.97
N THR A 137 28.44 18.42 -4.76
CA THR A 137 27.86 17.91 -3.52
C THR A 137 27.28 16.52 -3.77
N LEU A 138 27.68 15.55 -2.98
CA LEU A 138 27.09 14.21 -2.95
C LEU A 138 26.07 14.15 -1.82
N SER A 139 24.88 13.59 -2.09
CA SER A 139 23.83 13.46 -1.09
C SER A 139 23.32 12.03 -1.04
N ILE A 140 23.15 11.51 0.19
CA ILE A 140 22.52 10.21 0.45
C ILE A 140 21.51 10.35 1.57
N SER A 141 20.33 9.74 1.42
CA SER A 141 19.26 9.75 2.43
C SER A 141 18.87 8.34 2.83
N GLY A 142 18.59 8.15 4.11
CA GLY A 142 18.07 6.91 4.67
C GLY A 142 16.93 7.20 5.64
N THR A 143 15.92 6.33 5.69
CA THR A 143 14.78 6.46 6.60
C THR A 143 14.75 5.31 7.58
N THR A 144 14.64 5.65 8.88
CA THR A 144 14.40 4.70 9.97
C THR A 144 12.95 4.83 10.41
N TRP A 145 12.19 3.74 10.31
CA TRP A 145 10.77 3.74 10.66
C TRP A 145 10.59 3.57 12.18
N THR A 146 9.85 4.48 12.80
CA THR A 146 9.51 4.46 14.23
C THR A 146 8.13 3.85 14.50
N PHE A 147 7.26 3.87 13.49
CA PHE A 147 5.94 3.23 13.51
C PHE A 147 5.58 2.76 12.09
N GLY A 148 5.21 1.50 11.95
CA GLY A 148 4.95 0.89 10.65
C GLY A 148 3.66 1.40 9.99
N GLY A 149 2.61 1.64 10.77
CA GLY A 149 1.31 2.06 10.23
C GLY A 149 0.80 1.10 9.15
N TYR A 150 0.32 1.63 8.01
CA TYR A 150 -0.14 0.81 6.89
C TYR A 150 0.95 -0.13 6.31
N ARG A 151 2.23 0.16 6.52
CA ARG A 151 3.36 -0.65 6.03
C ARG A 151 3.44 -2.02 6.72
N ASP A 152 2.86 -2.16 7.91
CA ASP A 152 2.81 -3.45 8.61
C ASP A 152 1.93 -4.46 7.86
N LEU A 153 1.00 -3.98 7.03
CA LEU A 153 0.17 -4.80 6.15
C LEU A 153 0.70 -4.86 4.71
N ILE A 154 1.19 -3.72 4.17
CA ILE A 154 1.76 -3.63 2.82
C ILE A 154 3.26 -3.41 2.94
N LYS A 155 4.04 -4.47 2.69
CA LYS A 155 5.50 -4.31 2.54
C LYS A 155 5.77 -3.83 1.13
N ASP A 156 6.24 -2.60 0.98
CA ASP A 156 6.71 -2.12 -0.32
C ASP A 156 8.00 -2.87 -0.69
N ALA A 157 7.93 -3.66 -1.76
CA ALA A 157 9.06 -4.45 -2.25
C ALA A 157 10.23 -3.57 -2.76
N THR A 158 9.99 -2.28 -2.96
CA THR A 158 10.98 -1.34 -3.51
C THR A 158 11.74 -0.57 -2.44
N GLU A 159 11.23 -0.51 -1.22
CA GLU A 159 11.83 0.29 -0.15
C GLU A 159 12.85 -0.52 0.65
N LYS A 160 14.10 -0.35 0.30
CA LYS A 160 15.22 -0.77 1.14
C LYS A 160 15.36 0.25 2.27
N SER A 161 15.07 -0.15 3.50
CA SER A 161 15.47 0.61 4.67
C SER A 161 17.01 0.72 4.63
N GLN A 162 17.51 1.93 4.44
CA GLN A 162 18.94 2.20 4.47
C GLN A 162 19.24 2.95 5.76
N GLU A 163 19.82 2.26 6.73
CA GLU A 163 20.39 2.92 7.90
C GLU A 163 21.70 3.57 7.51
N LEU A 164 21.78 4.88 7.71
CA LEU A 164 23.00 5.62 7.49
C LEU A 164 23.82 5.68 8.80
N PRO A 165 25.16 5.65 8.70
CA PRO A 165 26.03 5.77 9.87
C PRO A 165 25.83 7.15 10.55
N ASP A 166 26.17 7.22 11.84
CA ASP A 166 26.25 8.47 12.55
C ASP A 166 27.58 9.13 12.24
N LEU A 167 27.54 10.05 11.26
CA LEU A 167 28.69 10.88 10.92
C LEU A 167 28.57 12.24 11.64
N LYS A 168 29.71 12.78 12.05
CA LYS A 168 29.84 14.15 12.56
C LYS A 168 30.48 15.02 11.48
N GLU A 169 30.26 16.32 11.60
CA GLU A 169 30.94 17.30 10.77
C GLU A 169 32.47 17.10 10.88
N ASN A 170 33.12 16.96 9.72
CA ASN A 170 34.55 16.65 9.58
C ASN A 170 34.99 15.20 9.93
N ASP A 171 34.10 14.22 9.96
CA ASP A 171 34.51 12.81 9.90
C ASP A 171 35.07 12.52 8.49
N GLU A 172 36.32 11.99 8.41
CA GLU A 172 37.01 11.58 7.18
C GLU A 172 36.67 10.15 6.76
#